data_d1273031dd79d0ca8ece90136678416f
#
_entry.id   d1273031dd79d0ca8ece90136678416f
#
_cell.length_a   1.000
_cell.length_b   1.000
_cell.length_c   1.000
_cell.angle_alpha   90.00
_cell.angle_beta   90.00
_cell.angle_gamma   90.00
#
_symmetry.space_group_name_H-M   'P 1'
#
loop_
_entity.id
_entity.type
_entity.pdbx_description
1 polymer ?
#
loop_
_entity_poly.entity_id
_entity_poly.type
_entity_poly.pdbx_seq_one_letter_code
_entity_poly.pdbx_strand_id
1 'polypeptide(L)'
;MRVGRRGRFVGLEMTRFHQPLRAVARFACIAALLCCCGFMPREKHAGQTQANELEGVYVVGTLTLGGDVAIVWENGVPRPLTDRKGNASAKAVFVYGEDVYVAGEVYAAARGCWDAVVWKNGVPQVQEASETGNAQVTAMVVSNGDVYVTGYVYQYTGHPKVIAAIWKNGALTRLTDGSVGAIAEAVAVSGNDVYVGGTVGNGVDNGVDRQIVTLWKNGVPQPLTDGKSSVNVCAVAVSDSAVYVAGTAFRGDVGNVAILWRNGTPIDLGNGLVASGMCVDGADVYVVASNADRRKAAIISTKDIQSSIIYLKNNRERQLHKNGKSS
;
A
#
# COMPACT_ATOMS: atom_id res chain seq x y z
N MET A 1 35.90 26.45 1.67
CA MET A 1 36.41 25.11 1.34
C MET A 1 36.06 24.14 2.46
N ARG A 2 34.96 23.41 2.37
CA ARG A 2 34.65 22.22 3.18
C ARG A 2 33.67 21.38 2.41
N VAL A 3 34.11 20.17 2.10
CA VAL A 3 33.48 19.16 1.24
C VAL A 3 32.29 18.53 1.95
N GLY A 4 31.14 18.49 1.26
CA GLY A 4 29.90 17.87 1.73
C GLY A 4 29.97 16.35 1.72
N ARG A 5 29.33 15.75 2.72
CA ARG A 5 29.20 14.29 2.89
C ARG A 5 28.30 13.68 1.82
N ARG A 6 28.82 12.66 1.18
CA ARG A 6 28.08 11.77 0.24
C ARG A 6 27.07 10.94 1.00
N GLY A 7 25.79 11.01 0.59
CA GLY A 7 24.76 10.07 1.00
C GLY A 7 25.11 8.66 0.46
N ARG A 8 25.15 7.67 1.35
CA ARG A 8 25.31 6.25 0.96
C ARG A 8 23.97 5.71 0.47
N PHE A 9 23.94 5.33 -0.79
CA PHE A 9 22.95 4.40 -1.32
C PHE A 9 23.16 3.03 -0.66
N VAL A 10 22.13 2.51 0.02
CA VAL A 10 22.10 1.10 0.41
C VAL A 10 21.54 0.34 -0.78
N GLY A 11 22.43 -0.18 -1.63
CA GLY A 11 22.08 -1.12 -2.67
C GLY A 11 21.68 -2.46 -2.04
N LEU A 12 20.49 -2.95 -2.36
CA LEU A 12 20.12 -4.34 -2.13
C LEU A 12 20.77 -5.19 -3.22
N GLU A 13 21.89 -5.84 -2.88
CA GLU A 13 22.46 -6.90 -3.70
C GLU A 13 21.58 -8.15 -3.62
N MET A 14 20.96 -8.51 -4.75
CA MET A 14 20.24 -9.78 -4.89
C MET A 14 21.24 -10.89 -5.22
N THR A 15 21.56 -11.72 -4.22
CA THR A 15 22.33 -12.95 -4.43
C THR A 15 21.46 -14.08 -4.99
N ARG A 16 21.98 -14.76 -6.01
CA ARG A 16 21.38 -15.88 -6.74
C ARG A 16 20.91 -17.01 -5.82
N PHE A 17 19.65 -17.37 -5.92
CA PHE A 17 19.11 -18.61 -5.39
C PHE A 17 19.09 -19.69 -6.49
N HIS A 18 19.89 -20.75 -6.30
CA HIS A 18 19.78 -22.00 -7.04
C HIS A 18 19.02 -23.00 -6.18
N GLN A 19 17.75 -23.19 -6.44
CA GLN A 19 16.93 -24.40 -6.21
C GLN A 19 15.53 -24.15 -6.80
N PRO A 20 14.88 -25.15 -7.44
CA PRO A 20 13.64 -24.94 -8.15
C PRO A 20 12.43 -25.06 -7.19
N LEU A 21 12.05 -23.95 -6.58
CA LEU A 21 10.71 -23.76 -6.03
C LEU A 21 9.85 -23.18 -7.15
N ARG A 22 8.73 -23.83 -7.42
CA ARG A 22 7.82 -23.51 -8.53
C ARG A 22 7.57 -22.01 -8.64
N ALA A 23 7.59 -21.49 -9.87
CA ALA A 23 7.61 -20.07 -10.23
C ALA A 23 6.53 -19.19 -9.56
N VAL A 24 5.39 -19.76 -9.16
CA VAL A 24 4.24 -19.08 -8.56
C VAL A 24 4.57 -18.46 -7.18
N ALA A 25 5.31 -19.15 -6.31
CA ALA A 25 5.64 -18.66 -4.97
C ALA A 25 6.61 -17.46 -4.98
N ARG A 26 7.42 -17.29 -6.04
CA ARG A 26 8.36 -16.17 -6.16
C ARG A 26 7.66 -14.86 -6.51
N PHE A 27 6.59 -14.89 -7.30
CA PHE A 27 5.86 -13.68 -7.70
C PHE A 27 4.97 -13.12 -6.58
N ALA A 28 4.33 -13.98 -5.79
CA ALA A 28 3.50 -13.56 -4.66
C ALA A 28 4.30 -12.82 -3.58
N CYS A 29 5.52 -13.28 -3.26
CA CYS A 29 6.38 -12.65 -2.26
C CYS A 29 6.84 -11.25 -2.66
N ILE A 30 7.18 -11.06 -3.95
CA ILE A 30 7.63 -9.75 -4.46
C ILE A 30 6.45 -8.79 -4.53
N ALA A 31 5.28 -9.25 -5.00
CA ALA A 31 4.07 -8.44 -5.06
C ALA A 31 3.60 -7.96 -3.67
N ALA A 32 3.66 -8.81 -2.65
CA ALA A 32 3.24 -8.45 -1.30
C ALA A 32 4.21 -7.45 -0.62
N LEU A 33 5.53 -7.60 -0.82
CA LEU A 33 6.53 -6.64 -0.29
C LEU A 33 6.43 -5.26 -0.95
N LEU A 34 5.93 -5.21 -2.18
CA LEU A 34 5.87 -4.01 -3.02
C LEU A 34 4.45 -3.44 -3.15
N CYS A 35 3.42 -4.14 -2.63
CA CYS A 35 2.04 -3.65 -2.66
C CYS A 35 1.89 -2.31 -1.90
N CYS A 36 2.65 -2.11 -0.81
CA CYS A 36 2.73 -0.81 -0.12
C CYS A 36 3.47 0.27 -0.91
N CYS A 37 4.23 -0.12 -1.95
CA CYS A 37 4.94 0.79 -2.86
C CYS A 37 4.29 0.85 -4.24
N GLY A 38 3.14 0.20 -4.44
CA GLY A 38 2.45 0.18 -5.72
C GLY A 38 3.15 -0.67 -6.80
N PHE A 39 3.60 -1.87 -6.45
CA PHE A 39 4.23 -2.80 -7.39
C PHE A 39 3.21 -3.80 -7.95
N MET A 40 3.14 -3.94 -9.27
CA MET A 40 2.35 -4.97 -9.96
C MET A 40 3.16 -5.63 -11.08
N PRO A 41 3.26 -6.96 -11.13
CA PRO A 41 3.85 -7.66 -12.28
C PRO A 41 2.89 -7.71 -13.46
N ARG A 42 3.42 -7.57 -14.66
CA ARG A 42 2.67 -7.76 -15.91
C ARG A 42 2.60 -9.25 -16.27
N GLU A 43 1.43 -9.78 -16.60
CA GLU A 43 1.31 -11.14 -17.12
C GLU A 43 1.98 -11.26 -18.50
N LYS A 44 2.83 -12.28 -18.67
CA LYS A 44 3.46 -12.62 -19.95
C LYS A 44 2.63 -13.63 -20.70
N HIS A 45 2.37 -13.39 -21.98
CA HIS A 45 2.05 -14.43 -22.93
C HIS A 45 3.25 -15.36 -23.14
N ALA A 46 3.01 -16.66 -23.01
CA ALA A 46 4.01 -17.71 -23.14
C ALA A 46 4.69 -17.69 -24.52
N GLY A 47 5.98 -17.43 -24.57
CA GLY A 47 6.82 -17.65 -25.71
C GLY A 47 7.84 -16.56 -25.95
N GLN A 48 8.87 -16.47 -25.12
CA GLN A 48 10.22 -16.11 -25.55
C GLN A 48 11.25 -16.21 -24.42
N THR A 49 12.42 -16.69 -24.79
CA THR A 49 13.61 -17.05 -24.01
C THR A 49 14.30 -15.87 -23.34
N GLN A 50 14.73 -16.11 -22.10
CA GLN A 50 15.81 -15.48 -21.33
C GLN A 50 16.42 -14.16 -21.86
N ALA A 51 15.92 -13.05 -21.33
CA ALA A 51 16.69 -11.84 -20.95
C ALA A 51 15.78 -10.88 -20.18
N ASN A 52 16.21 -10.46 -19.01
CA ASN A 52 15.61 -9.51 -18.07
C ASN A 52 14.54 -10.06 -17.12
N GLU A 53 14.98 -10.43 -15.92
CA GLU A 53 14.15 -10.83 -14.77
C GLU A 53 13.24 -9.70 -14.23
N LEU A 54 13.26 -8.51 -14.84
CA LEU A 54 12.51 -7.32 -14.38
C LEU A 54 11.45 -6.84 -15.37
N GLU A 55 11.13 -7.57 -16.44
CA GLU A 55 10.06 -7.14 -17.36
C GLU A 55 8.69 -7.09 -16.68
N GLY A 56 7.97 -5.97 -16.86
CA GLY A 56 6.65 -5.75 -16.29
C GLY A 56 6.65 -5.38 -14.81
N VAL A 57 7.80 -4.96 -14.26
CA VAL A 57 7.92 -4.48 -12.87
C VAL A 57 7.77 -2.96 -12.83
N TYR A 58 6.78 -2.48 -12.07
CA TYR A 58 6.52 -1.06 -11.86
C TYR A 58 6.63 -0.71 -10.38
N VAL A 59 7.35 0.36 -10.08
CA VAL A 59 7.47 0.92 -8.72
C VAL A 59 7.22 2.41 -8.82
N VAL A 60 6.50 2.98 -7.86
CA VAL A 60 6.25 4.43 -7.82
C VAL A 60 6.74 5.04 -6.53
N GLY A 61 6.97 6.34 -6.54
CA GLY A 61 7.42 7.08 -5.37
C GLY A 61 7.71 8.54 -5.67
N THR A 62 8.45 9.14 -4.75
CA THR A 62 8.85 10.55 -4.82
C THR A 62 10.36 10.64 -4.85
N LEU A 63 10.88 11.46 -5.76
CA LEU A 63 12.30 11.79 -5.84
C LEU A 63 12.49 13.27 -5.47
N THR A 64 13.24 13.52 -4.39
CA THR A 64 13.52 14.88 -3.92
C THR A 64 14.84 15.38 -4.52
N LEU A 65 14.76 16.32 -5.48
CA LEU A 65 15.91 16.93 -6.17
C LEU A 65 15.74 18.46 -6.28
N GLY A 66 15.64 19.14 -5.13
CA GLY A 66 15.33 20.59 -5.08
C GLY A 66 13.84 20.92 -5.23
N GLY A 67 12.99 19.91 -5.24
CA GLY A 67 11.54 19.85 -5.26
C GLY A 67 11.16 18.37 -5.34
N ASP A 68 9.94 18.02 -4.96
CA ASP A 68 9.44 16.65 -4.97
C ASP A 68 8.84 16.33 -6.35
N VAL A 69 9.35 15.29 -6.99
CA VAL A 69 8.95 14.82 -8.32
C VAL A 69 8.27 13.46 -8.18
N ALA A 70 7.03 13.35 -8.65
CA ALA A 70 6.38 12.06 -8.79
C ALA A 70 7.08 11.24 -9.89
N ILE A 71 7.40 9.98 -9.59
CA ILE A 71 8.18 9.13 -10.48
C ILE A 71 7.63 7.71 -10.52
N VAL A 72 7.70 7.09 -11.69
CA VAL A 72 7.50 5.66 -11.89
C VAL A 72 8.81 5.04 -12.40
N TRP A 73 9.22 3.93 -11.81
CA TRP A 73 10.28 3.07 -12.34
C TRP A 73 9.60 1.92 -13.09
N GLU A 74 9.95 1.79 -14.36
CA GLU A 74 9.55 0.66 -15.20
C GLU A 74 10.78 -0.21 -15.44
N ASN A 75 10.75 -1.44 -14.95
CA ASN A 75 11.90 -2.36 -15.07
C ASN A 75 13.22 -1.76 -14.53
N GLY A 76 13.14 -0.96 -13.46
CA GLY A 76 14.26 -0.26 -12.86
C GLY A 76 14.67 1.04 -13.55
N VAL A 77 14.04 1.42 -14.68
CA VAL A 77 14.29 2.68 -15.37
C VAL A 77 13.36 3.77 -14.87
N PRO A 78 13.87 4.87 -14.30
CA PRO A 78 13.03 5.96 -13.77
C PRO A 78 12.43 6.81 -14.90
N ARG A 79 11.13 7.08 -14.78
CA ARG A 79 10.37 7.99 -15.64
C ARG A 79 9.68 9.04 -14.78
N PRO A 80 10.07 10.31 -14.80
CA PRO A 80 9.37 11.38 -14.11
C PRO A 80 7.95 11.57 -14.67
N LEU A 81 6.97 11.72 -13.78
CA LEU A 81 5.59 12.02 -14.12
C LEU A 81 5.29 13.52 -14.03
N THR A 82 6.13 14.27 -13.32
CA THR A 82 6.04 15.73 -13.17
C THR A 82 7.39 16.37 -13.41
N ASP A 83 7.36 17.68 -13.70
CA ASP A 83 8.56 18.50 -13.76
C ASP A 83 9.05 18.88 -12.34
N ARG A 84 10.25 19.47 -12.26
CA ARG A 84 10.86 19.87 -10.98
C ARG A 84 10.39 21.23 -10.46
N LYS A 85 9.34 21.82 -11.05
CA LYS A 85 8.87 23.18 -10.70
C LYS A 85 7.85 23.21 -9.57
N GLY A 86 7.31 22.05 -9.19
CA GLY A 86 6.32 21.92 -8.14
C GLY A 86 6.65 20.74 -7.22
N ASN A 87 5.80 20.51 -6.22
CA ASN A 87 5.86 19.32 -5.38
C ASN A 87 4.81 18.33 -5.85
N ALA A 88 5.21 17.07 -6.00
CA ALA A 88 4.32 15.98 -6.39
C ALA A 88 4.79 14.67 -5.79
N SER A 89 3.87 13.74 -5.55
CA SER A 89 4.18 12.39 -5.10
C SER A 89 3.36 11.35 -5.84
N ALA A 90 3.95 10.19 -6.12
CA ALA A 90 3.25 9.02 -6.63
C ALA A 90 3.09 7.99 -5.49
N LYS A 91 1.89 7.46 -5.32
CA LYS A 91 1.48 6.61 -4.19
C LYS A 91 1.10 5.19 -4.60
N ALA A 92 0.40 5.03 -5.71
CA ALA A 92 -0.08 3.74 -6.16
C ALA A 92 0.16 3.57 -7.66
N VAL A 93 0.41 2.34 -8.10
CA VAL A 93 0.49 1.97 -9.52
C VAL A 93 -0.38 0.76 -9.77
N PHE A 94 -1.05 0.74 -10.91
CA PHE A 94 -1.86 -0.37 -11.38
C PHE A 94 -1.66 -0.56 -12.89
N VAL A 95 -1.50 -1.81 -13.33
CA VAL A 95 -1.41 -2.15 -14.76
C VAL A 95 -2.71 -2.83 -15.17
N TYR A 96 -3.39 -2.29 -16.16
CA TYR A 96 -4.61 -2.85 -16.70
C TYR A 96 -4.51 -2.96 -18.23
N GLY A 97 -4.42 -4.19 -18.71
CA GLY A 97 -4.08 -4.45 -20.11
C GLY A 97 -2.68 -3.94 -20.44
N GLU A 98 -2.59 -3.04 -21.41
CA GLU A 98 -1.33 -2.39 -21.81
C GLU A 98 -1.12 -1.02 -21.12
N ASP A 99 -2.11 -0.54 -20.40
CA ASP A 99 -2.09 0.77 -19.77
C ASP A 99 -1.51 0.72 -18.35
N VAL A 100 -0.63 1.66 -18.06
CA VAL A 100 -0.05 1.89 -16.73
C VAL A 100 -0.72 3.10 -16.11
N TYR A 101 -1.35 2.89 -14.96
CA TYR A 101 -1.99 3.92 -14.17
C TYR A 101 -1.16 4.20 -12.93
N VAL A 102 -0.91 5.45 -12.62
CA VAL A 102 -0.26 5.89 -11.39
C VAL A 102 -1.16 6.91 -10.71
N ALA A 103 -1.45 6.72 -9.43
CA ALA A 103 -2.19 7.69 -8.63
C ALA A 103 -1.26 8.38 -7.63
N GLY A 104 -1.52 9.65 -7.36
CA GLY A 104 -0.75 10.47 -6.44
C GLY A 104 -1.27 11.88 -6.31
N GLU A 105 -0.41 12.80 -5.90
CA GLU A 105 -0.77 14.19 -5.62
C GLU A 105 0.18 15.16 -6.30
N VAL A 106 -0.36 16.33 -6.67
CA VAL A 106 0.40 17.47 -7.20
C VAL A 106 0.02 18.73 -6.44
N TYR A 107 1.00 19.49 -5.98
CA TYR A 107 0.75 20.80 -5.37
C TYR A 107 0.42 21.85 -6.44
N ALA A 108 -0.81 22.32 -6.41
CA ALA A 108 -1.30 23.38 -7.29
C ALA A 108 -0.96 24.75 -6.69
N ALA A 109 0.22 25.29 -7.01
CA ALA A 109 0.73 26.53 -6.44
C ALA A 109 -0.22 27.71 -6.59
N ALA A 110 -0.94 27.81 -7.72
CA ALA A 110 -1.93 28.88 -7.97
C ALA A 110 -3.12 28.85 -7.01
N ARG A 111 -3.43 27.68 -6.40
CA ARG A 111 -4.54 27.49 -5.46
C ARG A 111 -4.06 27.26 -4.02
N GLY A 112 -2.76 27.04 -3.83
CA GLY A 112 -2.17 26.75 -2.53
C GLY A 112 -2.63 25.42 -1.92
N CYS A 113 -2.96 24.41 -2.73
CA CYS A 113 -3.53 23.14 -2.28
C CYS A 113 -3.00 21.94 -3.08
N TRP A 114 -3.22 20.74 -2.55
CA TRP A 114 -2.87 19.49 -3.19
C TRP A 114 -4.04 18.92 -3.97
N ASP A 115 -3.80 18.56 -5.23
CA ASP A 115 -4.74 17.85 -6.09
C ASP A 115 -4.40 16.37 -6.15
N ALA A 116 -5.42 15.51 -6.05
CA ALA A 116 -5.29 14.14 -6.44
C ALA A 116 -5.20 14.04 -7.97
N VAL A 117 -4.26 13.25 -8.47
CA VAL A 117 -4.00 13.08 -9.90
C VAL A 117 -3.81 11.59 -10.21
N VAL A 118 -4.37 11.16 -11.33
CA VAL A 118 -4.05 9.87 -11.96
C VAL A 118 -3.30 10.14 -13.25
N TRP A 119 -2.13 9.55 -13.40
CA TRP A 119 -1.41 9.52 -14.67
C TRP A 119 -1.73 8.21 -15.40
N LYS A 120 -2.34 8.31 -16.58
CA LYS A 120 -2.50 7.17 -17.49
C LYS A 120 -1.40 7.23 -18.54
N ASN A 121 -0.50 6.25 -18.57
CA ASN A 121 0.67 6.22 -19.47
C ASN A 121 1.48 7.52 -19.40
N GLY A 122 1.60 8.10 -18.21
CA GLY A 122 2.30 9.37 -17.97
C GLY A 122 1.48 10.63 -18.25
N VAL A 123 0.26 10.53 -18.79
CA VAL A 123 -0.63 11.69 -19.04
C VAL A 123 -1.48 11.97 -17.81
N PRO A 124 -1.36 13.16 -17.19
CA PRO A 124 -2.08 13.48 -15.97
C PRO A 124 -3.57 13.73 -16.21
N GLN A 125 -4.41 13.20 -15.31
CA GLN A 125 -5.85 13.44 -15.20
C GLN A 125 -6.14 13.89 -13.78
N VAL A 126 -6.47 15.16 -13.59
CA VAL A 126 -6.81 15.72 -12.28
C VAL A 126 -8.14 15.12 -11.83
N GLN A 127 -8.19 14.64 -10.60
CA GLN A 127 -9.40 14.16 -9.98
C GLN A 127 -10.22 15.36 -9.48
N GLU A 128 -11.54 15.20 -9.40
CA GLU A 128 -12.41 16.24 -8.89
C GLU A 128 -11.94 16.71 -7.51
N ALA A 129 -11.67 17.99 -7.38
CA ALA A 129 -11.22 18.57 -6.13
C ALA A 129 -12.39 18.65 -5.13
N SER A 130 -12.10 18.53 -3.84
CA SER A 130 -13.04 19.00 -2.83
C SER A 130 -13.18 20.53 -2.94
N GLU A 131 -14.31 21.08 -2.51
CA GLU A 131 -14.58 22.53 -2.52
C GLU A 131 -13.47 23.38 -1.87
N THR A 132 -12.66 22.78 -1.02
CA THR A 132 -11.56 23.41 -0.29
C THR A 132 -10.18 22.98 -0.75
N GLY A 133 -10.09 22.09 -1.75
CA GLY A 133 -8.92 21.90 -2.59
C GLY A 133 -7.80 20.99 -2.09
N ASN A 134 -7.78 20.45 -0.87
CA ASN A 134 -6.73 19.53 -0.48
C ASN A 134 -7.20 18.07 -0.51
N ALA A 135 -6.55 17.27 -1.34
CA ALA A 135 -6.79 15.84 -1.46
C ALA A 135 -5.49 15.06 -1.25
N GLN A 136 -5.60 13.88 -0.65
CA GLN A 136 -4.50 12.94 -0.49
C GLN A 136 -4.94 11.56 -1.02
N VAL A 137 -4.03 10.91 -1.74
CA VAL A 137 -4.26 9.58 -2.32
C VAL A 137 -3.58 8.51 -1.46
N THR A 138 -4.25 7.39 -1.27
CA THR A 138 -3.71 6.23 -0.53
C THR A 138 -3.55 5.00 -1.39
N ALA A 139 -4.58 4.66 -2.19
CA ALA A 139 -4.56 3.46 -3.03
C ALA A 139 -5.35 3.66 -4.33
N MET A 140 -5.18 2.73 -5.27
CA MET A 140 -5.87 2.71 -6.54
C MET A 140 -6.07 1.28 -7.03
N VAL A 141 -7.17 1.04 -7.73
CA VAL A 141 -7.43 -0.17 -8.52
C VAL A 141 -8.12 0.21 -9.83
N VAL A 142 -7.85 -0.53 -10.88
CA VAL A 142 -8.59 -0.44 -12.16
C VAL A 142 -9.33 -1.74 -12.38
N SER A 143 -10.62 -1.67 -12.62
CA SER A 143 -11.48 -2.83 -12.83
C SER A 143 -12.52 -2.53 -13.90
N ASN A 144 -12.67 -3.40 -14.90
CA ASN A 144 -13.58 -3.23 -16.03
C ASN A 144 -13.46 -1.88 -16.76
N GLY A 145 -12.23 -1.33 -16.81
CA GLY A 145 -11.96 -0.02 -17.39
C GLY A 145 -12.27 1.19 -16.49
N ASP A 146 -12.93 0.98 -15.35
CA ASP A 146 -13.15 2.02 -14.35
C ASP A 146 -11.95 2.17 -13.41
N VAL A 147 -11.55 3.40 -13.14
CA VAL A 147 -10.46 3.76 -12.22
C VAL A 147 -11.04 4.16 -10.88
N TYR A 148 -10.63 3.48 -9.82
CA TYR A 148 -11.02 3.79 -8.45
C TYR A 148 -9.79 4.23 -7.67
N VAL A 149 -9.85 5.39 -7.04
CA VAL A 149 -8.79 5.95 -6.19
C VAL A 149 -9.36 6.20 -4.81
N THR A 150 -8.67 5.81 -3.77
CA THR A 150 -9.05 6.09 -2.38
C THR A 150 -8.10 7.07 -1.74
N GLY A 151 -8.57 7.69 -0.69
CA GLY A 151 -7.82 8.64 0.10
C GLY A 151 -8.69 9.46 1.04
N TYR A 152 -8.35 10.72 1.18
CA TYR A 152 -9.13 11.65 1.98
C TYR A 152 -9.03 13.07 1.43
N VAL A 153 -10.02 13.86 1.77
CA VAL A 153 -10.05 15.29 1.47
C VAL A 153 -10.12 16.10 2.77
N TYR A 154 -9.49 17.27 2.75
CA TYR A 154 -9.63 18.22 3.86
C TYR A 154 -10.80 19.18 3.59
N GLN A 155 -11.52 19.50 4.63
CA GLN A 155 -12.50 20.57 4.64
C GLN A 155 -12.10 21.61 5.70
N TYR A 156 -11.89 22.85 5.29
CA TYR A 156 -11.39 23.95 6.15
C TYR A 156 -12.50 24.92 6.60
N THR A 157 -13.76 24.50 6.59
CA THR A 157 -14.86 25.31 7.12
C THR A 157 -14.93 25.13 8.65
N GLY A 158 -14.37 26.09 9.39
CA GLY A 158 -14.25 26.00 10.85
C GLY A 158 -13.01 25.18 11.27
N HIS A 159 -13.19 24.10 12.06
CA HIS A 159 -12.10 23.20 12.38
C HIS A 159 -11.77 22.30 11.17
N PRO A 160 -10.47 22.07 10.87
CA PRO A 160 -10.08 21.20 9.79
C PRO A 160 -10.67 19.79 9.97
N LYS A 161 -11.36 19.31 8.94
CA LYS A 161 -11.96 17.98 8.90
C LYS A 161 -11.23 17.10 7.91
N VAL A 162 -10.94 15.86 8.28
CA VAL A 162 -10.40 14.83 7.39
C VAL A 162 -11.54 13.89 7.03
N ILE A 163 -11.88 13.81 5.76
CA ILE A 163 -13.04 13.10 5.24
C ILE A 163 -12.55 11.98 4.34
N ALA A 164 -12.84 10.73 4.69
CA ALA A 164 -12.54 9.58 3.85
C ALA A 164 -13.28 9.70 2.50
N ALA A 165 -12.56 9.41 1.43
CA ALA A 165 -13.05 9.67 0.07
C ALA A 165 -12.66 8.55 -0.90
N ILE A 166 -13.47 8.39 -1.94
CA ILE A 166 -13.16 7.59 -3.12
C ILE A 166 -13.49 8.41 -4.37
N TRP A 167 -12.63 8.32 -5.38
CA TRP A 167 -12.88 8.85 -6.73
C TRP A 167 -13.13 7.68 -7.67
N LYS A 168 -14.20 7.75 -8.44
CA LYS A 168 -14.47 6.84 -9.55
C LYS A 168 -14.39 7.62 -10.85
N ASN A 169 -13.42 7.29 -11.71
CA ASN A 169 -13.20 7.99 -13.00
C ASN A 169 -13.11 9.51 -12.83
N GLY A 170 -12.49 9.96 -11.75
CA GLY A 170 -12.33 11.38 -11.43
C GLY A 170 -13.43 11.96 -10.54
N ALA A 171 -14.64 11.38 -10.50
CA ALA A 171 -15.75 11.87 -9.69
C ALA A 171 -15.60 11.54 -8.20
N LEU A 172 -15.66 12.55 -7.33
CA LEU A 172 -15.50 12.44 -5.88
C LEU A 172 -16.77 11.92 -5.20
N THR A 173 -16.62 10.91 -4.35
CA THR A 173 -17.62 10.47 -3.37
C THR A 173 -17.01 10.52 -1.98
N ARG A 174 -17.64 11.24 -1.05
CA ARG A 174 -17.27 11.26 0.37
C ARG A 174 -17.85 10.01 1.06
N LEU A 175 -17.01 9.28 1.79
CA LEU A 175 -17.42 8.10 2.55
C LEU A 175 -17.84 8.43 3.98
N THR A 176 -17.45 9.63 4.48
CA THR A 176 -17.83 10.15 5.80
C THR A 176 -18.21 11.63 5.68
N ASP A 177 -18.90 12.16 6.70
CA ASP A 177 -19.37 13.55 6.75
C ASP A 177 -18.36 14.52 7.36
N GLY A 178 -17.23 14.00 7.88
CA GLY A 178 -16.22 14.78 8.59
C GLY A 178 -16.61 15.20 10.01
N SER A 179 -17.62 14.60 10.62
CA SER A 179 -17.92 14.77 12.05
C SER A 179 -16.77 14.29 12.92
N VAL A 180 -16.07 13.24 12.46
CA VAL A 180 -14.81 12.75 12.99
C VAL A 180 -13.81 12.56 11.84
N GLY A 181 -12.50 12.56 12.14
CA GLY A 181 -11.47 12.31 11.15
C GLY A 181 -11.56 10.89 10.61
N ALA A 182 -11.47 10.73 9.28
CA ALA A 182 -11.50 9.41 8.65
C ALA A 182 -10.60 9.36 7.42
N ILE A 183 -10.01 8.20 7.16
CA ILE A 183 -9.10 7.94 6.03
C ILE A 183 -9.55 6.66 5.33
N ALA A 184 -9.71 6.71 4.01
CA ALA A 184 -9.84 5.52 3.17
C ALA A 184 -8.43 5.10 2.74
N GLU A 185 -7.99 3.88 3.11
CA GLU A 185 -6.59 3.46 3.01
C GLU A 185 -6.33 2.44 1.91
N ALA A 186 -7.33 1.61 1.58
CA ALA A 186 -7.20 0.55 0.59
C ALA A 186 -8.50 0.33 -0.17
N VAL A 187 -8.42 -0.18 -1.40
CA VAL A 187 -9.59 -0.45 -2.25
C VAL A 187 -9.44 -1.76 -2.99
N ALA A 188 -10.55 -2.48 -3.12
CA ALA A 188 -10.70 -3.65 -3.99
C ALA A 188 -12.06 -3.62 -4.71
N VAL A 189 -12.13 -4.20 -5.89
CA VAL A 189 -13.36 -4.34 -6.67
C VAL A 189 -13.56 -5.81 -7.03
N SER A 190 -14.76 -6.31 -6.84
CA SER A 190 -15.16 -7.67 -7.23
C SER A 190 -16.53 -7.64 -7.86
N GLY A 191 -16.59 -7.97 -9.16
CA GLY A 191 -17.81 -7.77 -9.94
C GLY A 191 -18.22 -6.29 -9.95
N ASN A 192 -19.42 -6.01 -9.45
CA ASN A 192 -19.95 -4.65 -9.34
C ASN A 192 -19.76 -4.04 -7.93
N ASP A 193 -19.23 -4.82 -6.98
CA ASP A 193 -19.05 -4.37 -5.61
C ASP A 193 -17.68 -3.71 -5.41
N VAL A 194 -17.70 -2.53 -4.79
CA VAL A 194 -16.51 -1.76 -4.41
C VAL A 194 -16.33 -1.86 -2.90
N TYR A 195 -15.16 -2.28 -2.46
CA TYR A 195 -14.78 -2.42 -1.07
C TYR A 195 -13.66 -1.45 -0.73
N VAL A 196 -13.87 -0.61 0.24
CA VAL A 196 -12.88 0.33 0.74
C VAL A 196 -12.60 0.03 2.21
N GLY A 197 -11.34 -0.21 2.54
CA GLY A 197 -10.91 -0.35 3.92
C GLY A 197 -10.26 0.93 4.43
N GLY A 198 -10.48 1.25 5.69
CA GLY A 198 -9.86 2.42 6.28
C GLY A 198 -10.20 2.60 7.75
N THR A 199 -9.91 3.79 8.26
CA THR A 199 -10.08 4.11 9.68
C THR A 199 -10.97 5.32 9.89
N VAL A 200 -11.77 5.25 10.95
CA VAL A 200 -12.64 6.34 11.44
C VAL A 200 -12.27 6.64 12.88
N GLY A 201 -12.02 7.90 13.20
CA GLY A 201 -11.67 8.34 14.56
C GLY A 201 -12.75 8.03 15.57
N ASN A 202 -12.37 7.62 16.77
CA ASN A 202 -13.24 7.35 17.91
C ASN A 202 -12.80 8.09 19.18
N GLY A 203 -12.20 9.27 19.01
CA GLY A 203 -11.69 10.09 20.10
C GLY A 203 -10.28 9.72 20.56
N VAL A 204 -9.85 10.39 21.62
CA VAL A 204 -8.53 10.21 22.25
C VAL A 204 -8.74 9.71 23.68
N ASP A 205 -8.03 8.65 24.07
CA ASP A 205 -8.02 8.18 25.45
C ASP A 205 -6.58 8.02 25.93
N ASN A 206 -6.28 8.64 27.06
CA ASN A 206 -4.93 8.69 27.67
C ASN A 206 -3.83 9.12 26.68
N GLY A 207 -4.14 10.05 25.75
CA GLY A 207 -3.21 10.54 24.75
C GLY A 207 -3.01 9.59 23.54
N VAL A 208 -3.78 8.52 23.44
CA VAL A 208 -3.78 7.59 22.30
C VAL A 208 -5.00 7.85 21.45
N ASP A 209 -4.78 8.12 20.16
CA ASP A 209 -5.85 8.20 19.17
C ASP A 209 -6.51 6.84 19.01
N ARG A 210 -7.81 6.78 19.25
CA ARG A 210 -8.62 5.59 19.05
C ARG A 210 -9.31 5.64 17.71
N GLN A 211 -9.33 4.51 17.03
CA GLN A 211 -9.87 4.41 15.67
C GLN A 211 -10.65 3.12 15.50
N ILE A 212 -11.66 3.18 14.64
CA ILE A 212 -12.46 2.05 14.22
C ILE A 212 -12.00 1.66 12.82
N VAL A 213 -11.52 0.42 12.64
CA VAL A 213 -11.38 -0.15 11.31
C VAL A 213 -12.76 -0.28 10.71
N THR A 214 -12.95 0.32 9.55
CA THR A 214 -14.23 0.33 8.84
C THR A 214 -14.02 -0.19 7.42
N LEU A 215 -14.88 -1.10 7.00
CA LEU A 215 -15.02 -1.55 5.63
C LEU A 215 -16.26 -0.89 5.03
N TRP A 216 -16.10 -0.07 4.01
CA TRP A 216 -17.23 0.44 3.21
C TRP A 216 -17.46 -0.50 2.04
N LYS A 217 -18.66 -1.09 1.96
CA LYS A 217 -19.13 -1.82 0.79
C LYS A 217 -20.09 -0.93 0.01
N ASN A 218 -19.74 -0.54 -1.21
CA ASN A 218 -20.52 0.38 -2.04
C ASN A 218 -20.91 1.69 -1.30
N GLY A 219 -19.97 2.21 -0.50
CA GLY A 219 -20.18 3.40 0.33
C GLY A 219 -20.88 3.16 1.67
N VAL A 220 -21.41 1.96 1.93
CA VAL A 220 -22.08 1.63 3.20
C VAL A 220 -21.04 1.15 4.23
N PRO A 221 -20.88 1.85 5.38
CA PRO A 221 -19.89 1.53 6.39
C PRO A 221 -20.24 0.27 7.19
N GLN A 222 -19.25 -0.57 7.45
CA GLN A 222 -19.29 -1.77 8.28
C GLN A 222 -18.11 -1.70 9.26
N PRO A 223 -18.32 -1.34 10.54
CA PRO A 223 -17.27 -1.34 11.56
C PRO A 223 -16.73 -2.76 11.80
N LEU A 224 -15.41 -2.92 11.79
CA LEU A 224 -14.75 -4.21 12.06
C LEU A 224 -14.12 -4.27 13.45
N THR A 225 -13.99 -3.14 14.15
CA THR A 225 -13.44 -3.04 15.50
C THR A 225 -14.33 -2.18 16.40
N ASP A 226 -14.12 -2.29 17.71
CA ASP A 226 -14.89 -1.55 18.72
C ASP A 226 -14.34 -0.13 19.02
N GLY A 227 -13.28 0.27 18.33
CA GLY A 227 -12.68 1.59 18.49
C GLY A 227 -11.92 1.81 19.79
N LYS A 228 -11.50 0.76 20.49
CA LYS A 228 -10.74 0.87 21.76
C LYS A 228 -9.23 0.90 21.57
N SER A 229 -8.74 0.74 20.37
CA SER A 229 -7.32 0.67 20.04
C SER A 229 -6.96 1.65 18.92
N SER A 230 -5.69 2.05 18.84
CA SER A 230 -5.14 2.62 17.62
C SER A 230 -4.98 1.50 16.59
N VAL A 231 -5.49 1.71 15.39
CA VAL A 231 -5.50 0.73 14.30
C VAL A 231 -5.15 1.39 12.98
N ASN A 232 -4.67 0.61 12.03
CA ASN A 232 -4.57 1.03 10.64
C ASN A 232 -4.97 -0.13 9.70
N VAL A 233 -5.32 0.21 8.47
CA VAL A 233 -5.56 -0.75 7.38
C VAL A 233 -4.41 -0.62 6.38
N CYS A 234 -3.92 -1.74 5.88
CA CYS A 234 -2.89 -1.73 4.82
C CYS A 234 -3.37 -2.32 3.50
N ALA A 235 -4.39 -3.17 3.52
CA ALA A 235 -4.90 -3.78 2.30
C ALA A 235 -6.34 -4.29 2.45
N VAL A 236 -7.06 -4.33 1.32
CA VAL A 236 -8.34 -5.01 1.14
C VAL A 236 -8.24 -5.91 -0.08
N ALA A 237 -8.79 -7.10 -0.01
CA ALA A 237 -8.91 -8.01 -1.14
C ALA A 237 -10.19 -8.83 -1.07
N VAL A 238 -10.62 -9.36 -2.23
CA VAL A 238 -11.77 -10.26 -2.33
C VAL A 238 -11.32 -11.52 -3.06
N SER A 239 -11.58 -12.68 -2.48
CA SER A 239 -11.34 -13.99 -3.09
C SER A 239 -12.37 -14.99 -2.62
N ASP A 240 -12.82 -15.87 -3.52
CA ASP A 240 -13.79 -16.93 -3.24
C ASP A 240 -15.02 -16.45 -2.43
N SER A 241 -15.55 -15.28 -2.82
CA SER A 241 -16.68 -14.61 -2.14
C SER A 241 -16.39 -14.15 -0.70
N ALA A 242 -15.15 -14.25 -0.22
CA ALA A 242 -14.74 -13.71 1.06
C ALA A 242 -14.02 -12.35 0.89
N VAL A 243 -14.32 -11.43 1.78
CA VAL A 243 -13.66 -10.14 1.87
C VAL A 243 -12.61 -10.19 2.96
N TYR A 244 -11.41 -9.78 2.61
CA TYR A 244 -10.26 -9.74 3.51
C TYR A 244 -9.81 -8.30 3.70
N VAL A 245 -9.56 -7.94 4.96
CA VAL A 245 -8.94 -6.66 5.34
C VAL A 245 -7.71 -6.98 6.15
N ALA A 246 -6.55 -6.47 5.78
CA ALA A 246 -5.33 -6.61 6.56
C ALA A 246 -4.96 -5.28 7.21
N GLY A 247 -4.45 -5.34 8.43
CA GLY A 247 -4.06 -4.15 9.17
C GLY A 247 -3.29 -4.46 10.44
N THR A 248 -3.11 -3.44 11.27
CA THR A 248 -2.40 -3.55 12.55
C THR A 248 -3.21 -2.87 13.64
N ALA A 249 -3.34 -3.51 14.79
CA ALA A 249 -3.86 -2.90 16.00
C ALA A 249 -2.74 -2.72 17.04
N PHE A 250 -2.75 -1.61 17.76
CA PHE A 250 -1.89 -1.41 18.91
C PHE A 250 -2.65 -1.86 20.17
N ARG A 251 -2.09 -2.89 20.84
CA ARG A 251 -2.59 -3.38 22.14
C ARG A 251 -1.53 -3.07 23.20
N GLY A 252 -1.89 -2.30 24.21
CA GLY A 252 -0.96 -1.69 25.16
C GLY A 252 0.01 -2.65 25.86
N ASP A 253 -0.41 -3.90 26.07
CA ASP A 253 0.35 -4.94 26.74
C ASP A 253 1.35 -5.69 25.82
N VAL A 254 0.97 -5.89 24.56
CA VAL A 254 1.75 -6.67 23.57
C VAL A 254 2.28 -5.83 22.41
N GLY A 255 1.94 -4.55 22.36
CA GLY A 255 2.33 -3.63 21.29
C GLY A 255 1.52 -3.84 19.99
N ASN A 256 2.20 -3.77 18.85
CA ASN A 256 1.56 -3.96 17.55
C ASN A 256 1.17 -5.44 17.34
N VAL A 257 -0.02 -5.66 16.80
CA VAL A 257 -0.53 -6.97 16.40
C VAL A 257 -1.00 -6.88 14.96
N ALA A 258 -0.40 -7.66 14.07
CA ALA A 258 -0.89 -7.80 12.70
C ALA A 258 -2.19 -8.61 12.72
N ILE A 259 -3.22 -8.12 12.04
CA ILE A 259 -4.56 -8.73 12.04
C ILE A 259 -5.05 -8.86 10.60
N LEU A 260 -5.72 -9.98 10.32
CA LEU A 260 -6.51 -10.21 9.12
C LEU A 260 -7.98 -10.36 9.52
N TRP A 261 -8.85 -9.52 8.99
CA TRP A 261 -10.30 -9.71 9.08
C TRP A 261 -10.78 -10.47 7.85
N ARG A 262 -11.44 -11.63 8.07
CA ARG A 262 -12.13 -12.39 7.03
C ARG A 262 -13.64 -12.26 7.22
N ASN A 263 -14.33 -11.64 6.29
CA ASN A 263 -15.77 -11.33 6.39
C ASN A 263 -16.11 -10.68 7.75
N GLY A 264 -15.27 -9.75 8.21
CA GLY A 264 -15.43 -9.06 9.49
C GLY A 264 -14.91 -9.81 10.72
N THR A 265 -14.59 -11.10 10.62
CA THR A 265 -14.03 -11.88 11.73
C THR A 265 -12.52 -11.69 11.82
N PRO A 266 -11.98 -11.20 12.96
CA PRO A 266 -10.55 -10.98 13.14
C PRO A 266 -9.78 -12.29 13.34
N ILE A 267 -8.58 -12.34 12.76
CA ILE A 267 -7.59 -13.40 12.90
C ILE A 267 -6.27 -12.74 13.27
N ASP A 268 -5.76 -13.01 14.48
CA ASP A 268 -4.47 -12.48 14.93
C ASP A 268 -3.33 -13.22 14.20
N LEU A 269 -2.47 -12.48 13.53
CA LEU A 269 -1.35 -13.02 12.75
C LEU A 269 -0.03 -13.01 13.52
N GLY A 270 0.06 -12.32 14.64
CA GLY A 270 1.21 -12.33 15.53
C GLY A 270 1.46 -11.01 16.24
N ASN A 271 1.96 -11.12 17.48
CA ASN A 271 2.34 -9.99 18.31
C ASN A 271 3.69 -9.40 17.89
N GLY A 272 3.86 -8.10 18.07
CA GLY A 272 5.07 -7.37 17.68
C GLY A 272 5.20 -7.19 16.17
N LEU A 273 4.17 -7.55 15.39
CA LEU A 273 4.15 -7.45 13.93
C LEU A 273 3.26 -6.29 13.45
N VAL A 274 3.73 -5.63 12.41
CA VAL A 274 3.02 -4.60 11.64
C VAL A 274 2.71 -5.18 10.27
N ALA A 275 1.44 -5.28 9.92
CA ALA A 275 1.03 -5.67 8.57
C ALA A 275 1.33 -4.52 7.58
N SER A 276 1.89 -4.86 6.43
CA SER A 276 2.32 -3.88 5.43
C SER A 276 1.73 -4.10 4.05
N GLY A 277 1.09 -5.23 3.81
CA GLY A 277 0.44 -5.53 2.55
C GLY A 277 -0.20 -6.91 2.55
N MET A 278 -1.01 -7.17 1.54
CA MET A 278 -1.69 -8.45 1.34
C MET A 278 -1.80 -8.73 -0.16
N CYS A 279 -1.65 -9.97 -0.54
CA CYS A 279 -2.03 -10.43 -1.88
C CYS A 279 -2.84 -11.71 -1.79
N VAL A 280 -3.55 -12.00 -2.87
CA VAL A 280 -4.40 -13.18 -3.01
C VAL A 280 -3.96 -13.95 -4.25
N ASP A 281 -3.83 -15.27 -4.12
CA ASP A 281 -3.55 -16.20 -5.23
C ASP A 281 -4.55 -17.36 -5.15
N GLY A 282 -5.58 -17.32 -6.00
CA GLY A 282 -6.73 -18.22 -5.90
C GLY A 282 -7.42 -18.10 -4.53
N ALA A 283 -7.54 -19.20 -3.80
CA ALA A 283 -8.11 -19.26 -2.45
C ALA A 283 -7.12 -18.82 -1.35
N ASP A 284 -5.86 -18.64 -1.68
CA ASP A 284 -4.81 -18.36 -0.70
C ASP A 284 -4.63 -16.86 -0.49
N VAL A 285 -4.58 -16.46 0.77
CA VAL A 285 -4.31 -15.08 1.17
C VAL A 285 -2.97 -15.02 1.88
N TYR A 286 -2.12 -14.12 1.44
CA TYR A 286 -0.79 -13.89 1.98
C TYR A 286 -0.70 -12.49 2.56
N VAL A 287 -0.37 -12.36 3.84
CA VAL A 287 -0.13 -11.09 4.50
C VAL A 287 1.36 -10.92 4.75
N VAL A 288 1.90 -9.80 4.31
CA VAL A 288 3.27 -9.40 4.65
C VAL A 288 3.24 -8.59 5.93
N ALA A 289 4.04 -9.03 6.91
CA ALA A 289 4.19 -8.32 8.17
C ALA A 289 5.67 -8.24 8.56
N SER A 290 6.03 -7.21 9.32
CA SER A 290 7.38 -7.04 9.87
C SER A 290 7.31 -6.57 11.30
N ASN A 291 8.38 -6.79 12.08
CA ASN A 291 8.50 -6.14 13.38
C ASN A 291 8.79 -4.64 13.22
N ALA A 292 8.57 -3.86 14.28
CA ALA A 292 8.65 -2.41 14.25
C ALA A 292 10.02 -1.87 13.78
N ASP A 293 11.10 -2.57 14.08
CA ASP A 293 12.45 -2.22 13.64
C ASP A 293 12.81 -2.76 12.23
N ARG A 294 11.85 -3.43 11.56
CA ARG A 294 11.97 -4.06 10.22
C ARG A 294 13.13 -5.07 10.09
N ARG A 295 13.61 -5.62 11.20
CA ARG A 295 14.68 -6.63 11.20
C ARG A 295 14.17 -8.02 10.93
N LYS A 296 12.87 -8.26 11.17
CA LYS A 296 12.18 -9.51 10.86
C LYS A 296 10.99 -9.21 9.97
N ALA A 297 10.85 -9.95 8.90
CA ALA A 297 9.68 -9.92 8.02
C ALA A 297 9.10 -11.33 7.93
N ALA A 298 7.79 -11.41 7.87
CA ALA A 298 7.06 -12.66 7.72
C ALA A 298 6.06 -12.54 6.58
N ILE A 299 5.85 -13.63 5.86
CA ILE A 299 4.70 -13.81 4.97
C ILE A 299 3.85 -14.88 5.65
N ILE A 300 2.59 -14.55 5.91
CA ILE A 300 1.65 -15.37 6.65
C ILE A 300 0.56 -15.78 5.68
N SER A 301 0.46 -17.09 5.41
CA SER A 301 -0.59 -17.66 4.56
C SER A 301 -1.80 -18.07 5.39
N THR A 302 -3.00 -17.92 4.86
CA THR A 302 -4.22 -18.40 5.50
C THR A 302 -4.27 -19.93 5.64
N LYS A 303 -3.53 -20.66 4.81
CA LYS A 303 -3.35 -22.12 4.96
C LYS A 303 -2.49 -22.50 6.18
N ASP A 304 -1.56 -21.61 6.54
CA ASP A 304 -0.52 -21.90 7.54
C ASP A 304 -0.84 -21.32 8.93
N ILE A 305 -1.99 -20.70 9.11
CA ILE A 305 -2.40 -20.08 10.41
C ILE A 305 -2.39 -21.11 11.57
N GLN A 306 -2.41 -22.41 11.24
CA GLN A 306 -2.25 -23.48 12.24
C GLN A 306 -0.82 -24.03 12.36
N SER A 307 0.13 -23.71 11.48
CA SER A 307 1.40 -24.44 11.46
C SER A 307 2.70 -23.69 11.21
N SER A 308 2.77 -22.51 10.61
CA SER A 308 4.11 -21.90 10.36
C SER A 308 4.08 -20.43 9.93
N ILE A 309 4.64 -19.58 10.75
CA ILE A 309 5.11 -18.25 10.34
C ILE A 309 6.42 -18.45 9.58
N ILE A 310 6.44 -18.18 8.28
CA ILE A 310 7.67 -18.20 7.48
C ILE A 310 8.45 -16.91 7.76
N TYR A 311 9.47 -17.00 8.62
CA TYR A 311 10.38 -15.88 8.85
C TYR A 311 11.38 -15.77 7.69
N LEU A 312 11.41 -14.64 7.02
CA LEU A 312 12.51 -14.28 6.12
C LEU A 312 13.72 -13.90 6.98
N LYS A 313 14.63 -14.86 7.24
CA LYS A 313 15.89 -14.58 7.95
C LYS A 313 16.74 -13.61 7.12
N ASN A 314 17.12 -12.49 7.72
CA ASN A 314 18.13 -11.59 7.15
C ASN A 314 19.46 -12.35 6.94
N ASN A 315 20.00 -12.30 5.73
CA ASN A 315 21.24 -13.01 5.30
C ASN A 315 22.52 -12.64 6.08
N ARG A 316 22.49 -11.72 7.05
CA ARG A 316 23.65 -11.35 7.87
C ARG A 316 24.10 -12.43 8.86
N GLU A 317 23.22 -13.29 9.33
CA GLU A 317 23.60 -14.34 10.28
C GLU A 317 24.26 -15.55 9.61
N ARG A 318 24.10 -15.75 8.30
CA ARG A 318 24.76 -16.84 7.58
C ARG A 318 26.25 -16.61 7.28
N GLN A 319 26.73 -15.38 7.31
CA GLN A 319 28.15 -15.08 7.08
C GLN A 319 29.00 -15.27 8.34
N LEU A 320 28.44 -15.12 9.55
CA LEU A 320 29.19 -15.27 10.79
C LEU A 320 29.44 -16.76 11.17
N HIS A 321 28.60 -17.69 10.70
CA HIS A 321 28.83 -19.13 10.93
C HIS A 321 29.75 -19.80 9.90
N LYS A 322 30.08 -19.17 8.78
CA LYS A 322 31.06 -19.71 7.81
C LYS A 322 32.50 -19.34 8.13
N ASN A 323 32.74 -18.24 8.85
CA ASN A 323 34.09 -17.79 9.21
C ASN A 323 34.59 -18.27 10.56
N GLY A 324 33.80 -19.11 11.27
CA GLY A 324 34.17 -19.68 12.58
C GLY A 324 34.67 -21.14 12.54
N LYS A 325 34.87 -21.71 11.37
CA LYS A 325 35.43 -23.06 11.20
C LYS A 325 36.62 -23.08 10.24
N SER A 326 37.68 -22.36 10.59
CA SER A 326 39.02 -22.61 10.12
C SER A 326 39.97 -21.96 11.10
N SER A 327 40.30 -22.69 12.15
CA SER A 327 41.55 -22.67 12.90
C SER A 327 41.62 -23.97 13.71
#